data_aa4a54af45a21ed461a70c73d529def1
#
_entry.id   aa4a54af45a21ed461a70c73d529def1
#
_cell.length_a   1.000
_cell.length_b   1.000
_cell.length_c   1.000
_cell.angle_alpha   90.00
_cell.angle_beta   90.00
_cell.angle_gamma   90.00
#
_symmetry.space_group_name_H-M   'P 1'
#
loop_
_entity.id
_entity.type
_entity.pdbx_description
1 polymer ?
#
loop_
_entity_poly.entity_id
_entity_poly.type
_entity_poly.pdbx_seq_one_letter_code
_entity_poly.pdbx_strand_id
1 'polypeptide(L)'
;MLRRAFLQTASRSTVALPAAASLTALASASMASVFPATSAAAQGSVDSSEAAKAMAYLNQVLATKDAEFGQQQWSLDNDNDRAEGRLMLLNTLAHAMEAWLHADPARPVFKRWHTPEKKLLGDNPDSIYYDAAVSADHSYRIRGNIDGATYTSFTVEVARGEAASGKLGAVINDREFDIADDGSFEIIASVKKPKGAANWLPLAENAISITTRHYYETVDNVSADRLKHIPILIENINDPGPAPRLSEDDIAGRIMRVAHWLNATVFAPSHMRSPHWVSRVKNEFAPLKVDDSNQSIGYAAKDNTYAMTWFDLAPDEALIIRGRWPKCRFANVVLQNMFMQTLDYIGRNISLNRAQAVTDDDGNFEMIVAHQNPGRDNWLDTEGRRHGVIFCRFQLVEGDLQSLDTELVKLSSLA
;
A
#
# COMPACT_ATOMS: atom_id res chain seq x y z
N MET A 1 21.31 9.74 16.39
CA MET A 1 22.00 10.99 16.80
C MET A 1 22.03 12.08 15.72
N LEU A 2 21.80 11.80 14.45
CA LEU A 2 21.86 12.82 13.37
C LEU A 2 20.54 13.64 13.16
N ARG A 3 19.40 13.15 13.60
CA ARG A 3 18.12 13.91 13.55
C ARG A 3 18.02 15.10 14.54
N ARG A 4 18.87 15.17 15.58
CA ARG A 4 18.87 16.28 16.56
C ARG A 4 19.67 17.51 16.14
N ALA A 5 20.49 17.44 15.09
CA ALA A 5 21.40 18.51 14.69
C ALA A 5 20.81 19.52 13.68
N PHE A 6 19.65 19.23 13.06
CA PHE A 6 19.11 20.08 11.96
C PHE A 6 18.09 21.16 12.43
N LEU A 7 17.71 21.18 13.69
CA LEU A 7 16.67 22.10 14.19
C LEU A 7 17.19 23.27 15.06
N GLN A 8 18.51 23.47 15.16
CA GLN A 8 19.05 24.54 16.04
C GLN A 8 19.82 25.66 15.39
N THR A 9 19.80 25.83 14.06
CA THR A 9 20.45 26.99 13.42
C THR A 9 19.53 27.65 12.37
N ALA A 10 18.47 28.28 12.82
CA ALA A 10 17.79 29.33 12.07
C ALA A 10 17.85 30.62 12.90
N SER A 11 18.93 31.39 12.73
CA SER A 11 19.05 32.72 13.29
C SER A 11 18.05 33.66 12.60
N ARG A 12 17.37 34.44 13.43
CA ARG A 12 16.40 35.49 13.05
C ARG A 12 17.05 36.54 12.16
N SER A 13 16.60 36.63 10.93
CA SER A 13 16.74 37.83 10.11
C SER A 13 15.33 38.35 9.82
N THR A 14 14.96 39.39 10.52
CA THR A 14 13.74 40.16 10.28
C THR A 14 13.89 40.95 8.98
N VAL A 15 13.23 40.49 7.92
CA VAL A 15 12.96 41.30 6.74
C VAL A 15 11.48 41.67 6.78
N ALA A 16 11.21 42.97 6.90
CA ALA A 16 9.87 43.53 6.87
C ALA A 16 9.25 43.30 5.47
N LEU A 17 8.11 42.62 5.44
CA LEU A 17 7.25 42.51 4.27
C LEU A 17 6.25 43.69 4.23
N PRO A 18 6.02 44.33 3.09
CA PRO A 18 4.95 45.33 2.96
C PRO A 18 3.57 44.64 2.92
N ALA A 19 2.58 45.37 3.40
CA ALA A 19 1.22 45.01 3.70
C ALA A 19 0.51 44.18 2.64
N ALA A 20 -0.24 43.17 3.12
CA ALA A 20 -1.13 42.34 2.37
C ALA A 20 -2.20 43.15 1.60
N ALA A 21 -2.14 43.11 0.29
CA ALA A 21 -3.27 43.39 -0.58
C ALA A 21 -3.96 42.04 -0.88
N SER A 22 -5.26 42.02 -0.66
CA SER A 22 -6.15 40.88 -0.74
C SER A 22 -6.04 40.07 -2.04
N LEU A 23 -5.66 38.81 -1.90
CA LEU A 23 -5.60 37.78 -2.97
C LEU A 23 -6.97 37.11 -3.25
N THR A 24 -8.07 37.71 -2.84
CA THR A 24 -9.41 37.11 -3.00
C THR A 24 -10.13 37.47 -4.31
N ALA A 25 -9.53 38.24 -5.17
CA ALA A 25 -10.19 38.68 -6.42
C ALA A 25 -9.66 38.03 -7.73
N LEU A 26 -8.67 37.14 -7.66
CA LEU A 26 -8.05 36.54 -8.85
C LEU A 26 -8.43 35.06 -9.13
N ALA A 27 -9.16 34.42 -8.24
CA ALA A 27 -9.54 33.00 -8.41
C ALA A 27 -10.82 32.76 -9.23
N SER A 28 -11.62 33.81 -9.50
CA SER A 28 -12.90 33.63 -10.21
C SER A 28 -12.90 34.08 -11.68
N ALA A 29 -11.80 34.64 -12.19
CA ALA A 29 -11.77 35.21 -13.56
C ALA A 29 -10.94 34.40 -14.56
N SER A 30 -10.18 33.38 -14.17
CA SER A 30 -9.25 32.71 -15.08
C SER A 30 -9.63 31.30 -15.55
N MET A 31 -10.73 30.73 -15.07
CA MET A 31 -11.19 29.42 -15.56
C MET A 31 -12.12 29.50 -16.78
N ALA A 32 -12.66 30.66 -17.09
CA ALA A 32 -13.57 30.83 -18.22
C ALA A 32 -12.88 31.11 -19.58
N SER A 33 -11.56 31.33 -19.59
CA SER A 33 -10.84 31.71 -20.82
C SER A 33 -9.90 30.63 -21.37
N VAL A 34 -9.80 29.46 -20.75
CA VAL A 34 -8.92 28.36 -21.22
C VAL A 34 -9.65 27.43 -22.21
N PHE A 35 -10.97 27.44 -22.22
CA PHE A 35 -11.72 26.73 -23.26
C PHE A 35 -12.41 27.78 -24.15
N PRO A 36 -11.94 28.01 -25.39
CA PRO A 36 -12.75 28.74 -26.33
C PRO A 36 -14.08 28.03 -26.48
N ALA A 37 -15.18 28.76 -26.25
CA ALA A 37 -16.50 28.26 -26.61
C ALA A 37 -16.47 27.99 -28.12
N THR A 38 -16.17 26.76 -28.52
CA THR A 38 -16.39 26.32 -29.88
C THR A 38 -17.89 26.17 -30.05
N SER A 39 -18.47 27.23 -30.53
CA SER A 39 -19.77 27.17 -31.19
C SER A 39 -19.65 26.30 -32.44
N ALA A 40 -20.72 25.64 -32.71
CA ALA A 40 -21.00 24.71 -33.79
C ALA A 40 -20.77 23.26 -33.35
N ALA A 41 -21.84 22.67 -32.83
CA ALA A 41 -22.04 21.26 -32.82
C ALA A 41 -21.83 20.71 -34.25
N ALA A 42 -20.62 20.22 -34.53
CA ALA A 42 -20.51 19.17 -35.47
C ALA A 42 -21.31 18.02 -34.85
N GLN A 43 -22.47 17.68 -35.42
CA GLN A 43 -23.14 16.41 -35.19
C GLN A 43 -22.23 15.33 -35.79
N GLY A 44 -21.08 15.12 -35.15
CA GLY A 44 -20.27 13.92 -35.35
C GLY A 44 -21.08 12.76 -34.80
N SER A 45 -21.14 11.68 -35.53
CA SER A 45 -21.67 10.42 -35.00
C SER A 45 -21.02 10.16 -33.64
N VAL A 46 -21.84 9.86 -32.63
CA VAL A 46 -21.33 9.46 -31.31
C VAL A 46 -20.41 8.26 -31.54
N ASP A 47 -19.17 8.37 -31.08
CA ASP A 47 -18.24 7.25 -31.15
C ASP A 47 -18.83 6.08 -30.37
N SER A 48 -19.15 5.01 -31.09
CA SER A 48 -19.75 3.78 -30.55
C SER A 48 -18.76 2.62 -30.46
N SER A 49 -17.46 2.92 -30.60
CA SER A 49 -16.41 1.93 -30.47
C SER A 49 -16.40 1.26 -29.11
N GLU A 50 -15.81 0.08 -29.01
CA GLU A 50 -15.67 -0.63 -27.73
C GLU A 50 -14.82 0.19 -26.74
N ALA A 51 -13.80 0.91 -27.19
CA ALA A 51 -13.00 1.79 -26.36
C ALA A 51 -13.82 2.97 -25.81
N ALA A 52 -14.70 3.58 -26.61
CA ALA A 52 -15.60 4.64 -26.15
C ALA A 52 -16.58 4.14 -25.08
N LYS A 53 -17.13 2.93 -25.25
CA LYS A 53 -18.00 2.29 -24.23
C LYS A 53 -17.22 2.01 -22.95
N ALA A 54 -15.99 1.48 -23.05
CA ALA A 54 -15.13 1.22 -21.89
C ALA A 54 -14.78 2.53 -21.13
N MET A 55 -14.48 3.62 -21.85
CA MET A 55 -14.25 4.94 -21.26
C MET A 55 -15.51 5.48 -20.54
N ALA A 56 -16.68 5.33 -21.15
CA ALA A 56 -17.94 5.73 -20.51
C ALA A 56 -18.18 4.95 -19.21
N TYR A 57 -17.91 3.65 -19.22
CA TYR A 57 -18.01 2.81 -18.01
C TYR A 57 -17.02 3.20 -16.93
N LEU A 58 -15.75 3.46 -17.26
CA LEU A 58 -14.75 3.94 -16.30
C LEU A 58 -15.19 5.27 -15.65
N ASN A 59 -15.66 6.22 -16.44
CA ASN A 59 -16.18 7.49 -15.94
C ASN A 59 -17.38 7.28 -15.00
N GLN A 60 -18.28 6.36 -15.35
CA GLN A 60 -19.40 6.00 -14.47
C GLN A 60 -18.93 5.41 -13.14
N VAL A 61 -17.94 4.50 -13.15
CA VAL A 61 -17.37 3.92 -11.92
C VAL A 61 -16.77 5.00 -11.05
N LEU A 62 -15.97 5.91 -11.62
CA LEU A 62 -15.35 7.03 -10.88
C LEU A 62 -16.42 7.92 -10.23
N ALA A 63 -17.44 8.34 -10.99
CA ALA A 63 -18.50 9.17 -10.48
C ALA A 63 -19.31 8.47 -9.38
N THR A 64 -19.58 7.17 -9.55
CA THR A 64 -20.28 6.37 -8.55
C THR A 64 -19.49 6.28 -7.25
N LYS A 65 -18.18 5.98 -7.34
CA LYS A 65 -17.33 5.86 -6.15
C LYS A 65 -17.13 7.19 -5.43
N ASP A 66 -17.00 8.31 -6.13
CA ASP A 66 -16.97 9.63 -5.50
C ASP A 66 -18.28 9.96 -4.76
N ALA A 67 -19.42 9.66 -5.38
CA ALA A 67 -20.73 9.87 -4.76
C ALA A 67 -20.95 8.99 -3.52
N GLU A 68 -20.39 7.78 -3.47
CA GLU A 68 -20.48 6.88 -2.33
C GLU A 68 -19.87 7.47 -1.06
N PHE A 69 -18.84 8.34 -1.13
CA PHE A 69 -18.21 8.94 0.05
C PHE A 69 -19.15 9.85 0.87
N GLY A 70 -20.25 10.32 0.28
CA GLY A 70 -21.31 11.02 1.01
C GLY A 70 -22.27 10.11 1.77
N GLN A 71 -22.16 8.78 1.62
CA GLN A 71 -23.10 7.81 2.19
C GLN A 71 -22.67 7.39 3.60
N GLN A 72 -23.66 7.08 4.45
CA GLN A 72 -23.45 6.68 5.85
C GLN A 72 -22.54 5.46 6.02
N GLN A 73 -22.50 4.56 5.06
CA GLN A 73 -21.65 3.35 5.10
C GLN A 73 -20.15 3.64 5.20
N TRP A 74 -19.71 4.84 4.77
CA TRP A 74 -18.32 5.27 4.88
C TRP A 74 -17.99 5.92 6.21
N SER A 75 -18.99 6.40 6.96
CA SER A 75 -18.83 7.08 8.26
C SER A 75 -17.81 8.21 8.23
N LEU A 76 -17.80 9.01 7.14
CA LEU A 76 -16.89 10.14 6.98
C LEU A 76 -17.47 11.37 7.68
N ASP A 77 -16.99 11.65 8.89
CA ASP A 77 -17.57 12.63 9.78
C ASP A 77 -17.14 14.08 9.48
N ASN A 78 -16.08 14.25 8.69
CA ASN A 78 -15.49 15.57 8.44
C ASN A 78 -14.96 15.72 7.00
N ASP A 79 -14.59 16.95 6.64
CA ASP A 79 -14.12 17.28 5.28
C ASP A 79 -12.77 16.66 4.96
N ASN A 80 -11.89 16.48 5.97
CA ASN A 80 -10.58 15.86 5.75
C ASN A 80 -10.72 14.40 5.37
N ASP A 81 -11.59 13.63 6.05
CA ASP A 81 -11.84 12.23 5.72
C ASP A 81 -12.42 12.10 4.30
N ARG A 82 -13.31 13.01 3.89
CA ARG A 82 -13.83 13.03 2.51
C ARG A 82 -12.75 13.35 1.48
N ALA A 83 -11.85 14.27 1.81
CA ALA A 83 -10.71 14.59 0.94
C ALA A 83 -9.76 13.40 0.80
N GLU A 84 -9.46 12.70 1.91
CA GLU A 84 -8.64 11.49 1.91
C GLU A 84 -9.31 10.34 1.15
N GLY A 85 -10.64 10.21 1.22
CA GLY A 85 -11.41 9.26 0.41
C GLY A 85 -11.21 9.50 -1.08
N ARG A 86 -11.27 10.75 -1.54
CA ARG A 86 -10.99 11.11 -2.92
C ARG A 86 -9.54 10.85 -3.32
N LEU A 87 -8.60 11.16 -2.43
CA LEU A 87 -7.18 10.84 -2.66
C LEU A 87 -6.97 9.33 -2.77
N MET A 88 -7.62 8.52 -1.90
CA MET A 88 -7.59 7.06 -1.97
C MET A 88 -8.16 6.56 -3.31
N LEU A 89 -9.29 7.09 -3.77
CA LEU A 89 -9.88 6.75 -5.07
C LEU A 89 -8.89 7.02 -6.22
N LEU A 90 -8.24 8.19 -6.23
CA LEU A 90 -7.28 8.56 -7.25
C LEU A 90 -5.98 7.74 -7.16
N ASN A 91 -5.49 7.44 -5.96
CA ASN A 91 -4.35 6.54 -5.77
C ASN A 91 -4.69 5.12 -6.28
N THR A 92 -5.90 4.64 -6.01
CA THR A 92 -6.38 3.36 -6.51
C THR A 92 -6.44 3.35 -8.04
N LEU A 93 -6.93 4.45 -8.66
CA LEU A 93 -6.90 4.60 -10.12
C LEU A 93 -5.47 4.58 -10.66
N ALA A 94 -4.54 5.29 -10.03
CA ALA A 94 -3.13 5.30 -10.46
C ALA A 94 -2.52 3.89 -10.43
N HIS A 95 -2.76 3.11 -9.37
CA HIS A 95 -2.34 1.70 -9.33
C HIS A 95 -2.99 0.87 -10.43
N ALA A 96 -4.30 1.05 -10.68
CA ALA A 96 -5.01 0.34 -11.73
C ALA A 96 -4.43 0.65 -13.12
N MET A 97 -4.06 1.89 -13.39
CA MET A 97 -3.44 2.28 -14.65
C MET A 97 -2.06 1.62 -14.83
N GLU A 98 -1.26 1.53 -13.78
CA GLU A 98 0.03 0.84 -13.83
C GLU A 98 -0.13 -0.68 -14.00
N ALA A 99 -1.06 -1.28 -13.25
CA ALA A 99 -1.26 -2.73 -13.23
C ALA A 99 -1.96 -3.26 -14.49
N TRP A 100 -2.86 -2.47 -15.09
CA TRP A 100 -3.77 -2.96 -16.13
C TRP A 100 -3.66 -2.21 -17.45
N LEU A 101 -3.62 -0.87 -17.44
CA LEU A 101 -3.54 -0.08 -18.68
C LEU A 101 -2.18 -0.24 -19.35
N HIS A 102 -1.10 -0.22 -18.54
CA HIS A 102 0.28 -0.33 -19.01
C HIS A 102 0.86 -1.74 -18.84
N ALA A 103 0.01 -2.75 -18.59
CA ALA A 103 0.42 -4.13 -18.48
C ALA A 103 0.75 -4.73 -19.87
N ASP A 104 1.91 -5.37 -19.98
CA ASP A 104 2.28 -6.20 -21.10
C ASP A 104 2.99 -7.47 -20.58
N PRO A 105 2.28 -8.59 -20.40
CA PRO A 105 2.89 -9.82 -19.94
C PRO A 105 3.98 -10.37 -20.86
N ALA A 106 3.96 -10.03 -22.16
CA ALA A 106 5.01 -10.43 -23.09
C ALA A 106 6.31 -9.62 -22.85
N ARG A 107 6.20 -8.41 -22.32
CA ARG A 107 7.32 -7.48 -22.00
C ARG A 107 7.17 -6.94 -20.59
N PRO A 108 7.31 -7.83 -19.56
CA PRO A 108 7.05 -7.46 -18.18
C PRO A 108 8.06 -6.43 -17.69
N VAL A 109 7.60 -5.57 -16.78
CA VAL A 109 8.44 -4.60 -16.07
C VAL A 109 7.98 -4.54 -14.63
N PHE A 110 8.90 -4.68 -13.68
CA PHE A 110 8.61 -4.40 -12.29
C PHE A 110 8.39 -2.90 -12.07
N LYS A 111 7.22 -2.54 -11.57
CA LYS A 111 6.85 -1.18 -11.21
C LYS A 111 6.72 -1.09 -9.70
N ARG A 112 7.25 -0.02 -9.11
CA ARG A 112 7.13 0.19 -7.66
C ARG A 112 5.66 0.38 -7.29
N TRP A 113 5.15 -0.49 -6.43
CA TRP A 113 3.73 -0.55 -6.10
C TRP A 113 3.32 0.60 -5.19
N HIS A 114 4.02 0.80 -4.06
CA HIS A 114 3.77 1.88 -3.12
C HIS A 114 4.91 2.89 -3.05
N THR A 115 4.57 4.14 -2.84
CA THR A 115 5.50 5.24 -2.54
C THR A 115 4.91 6.12 -1.44
N PRO A 116 5.66 7.07 -0.86
CA PRO A 116 5.10 8.01 0.11
C PRO A 116 3.87 8.78 -0.40
N GLU A 117 3.80 9.01 -1.70
CA GLU A 117 2.72 9.77 -2.36
C GLU A 117 1.60 8.87 -2.89
N LYS A 118 1.93 7.62 -3.27
CA LYS A 118 1.01 6.66 -3.89
C LYS A 118 0.80 5.48 -2.96
N LYS A 119 -0.21 5.55 -2.10
CA LYS A 119 -0.54 4.58 -1.06
C LYS A 119 -1.78 3.76 -1.44
N LEU A 120 -1.80 2.52 -1.04
CA LEU A 120 -2.93 1.61 -1.27
C LEU A 120 -3.01 0.60 -0.13
N LEU A 121 -4.20 0.15 0.17
CA LEU A 121 -4.63 -0.86 1.15
C LEU A 121 -3.48 -1.58 1.90
N GLY A 122 -3.17 -1.11 3.11
CA GLY A 122 -2.21 -1.77 3.96
C GLY A 122 -0.75 -1.58 3.53
N ASP A 123 -0.40 -0.46 2.87
CA ASP A 123 1.00 -0.13 2.60
C ASP A 123 1.84 -0.09 3.88
N ASN A 124 3.17 -0.24 3.73
CA ASN A 124 4.08 -0.41 4.86
C ASN A 124 5.33 0.46 4.66
N PRO A 125 5.64 1.38 5.59
CA PRO A 125 6.80 2.26 5.47
C PRO A 125 8.15 1.53 5.55
N ASP A 126 8.16 0.32 6.13
CA ASP A 126 9.36 -0.53 6.25
C ASP A 126 9.53 -1.51 5.09
N SER A 127 8.83 -1.30 3.96
CA SER A 127 8.85 -2.25 2.85
C SER A 127 8.85 -1.55 1.50
N ILE A 128 9.52 -2.18 0.54
CA ILE A 128 9.43 -1.82 -0.87
C ILE A 128 8.75 -2.97 -1.61
N TYR A 129 7.78 -2.61 -2.44
CA TYR A 129 6.99 -3.55 -3.22
C TYR A 129 7.10 -3.23 -4.69
N TYR A 130 7.18 -4.28 -5.52
CA TYR A 130 7.04 -4.19 -6.96
C TYR A 130 5.97 -5.15 -7.44
N ASP A 131 5.36 -4.81 -8.57
CA ASP A 131 4.43 -5.70 -9.28
C ASP A 131 4.78 -5.69 -10.78
N ALA A 132 4.71 -6.86 -11.41
CA ALA A 132 4.89 -7.01 -12.85
C ALA A 132 3.81 -7.93 -13.41
N ALA A 133 3.17 -7.49 -14.48
CA ALA A 133 2.19 -8.31 -15.20
C ALA A 133 2.86 -9.55 -15.80
N VAL A 134 2.23 -10.70 -15.62
CA VAL A 134 2.67 -11.99 -16.21
C VAL A 134 1.48 -12.76 -16.76
N SER A 135 1.78 -13.76 -17.60
CA SER A 135 0.80 -14.73 -18.13
C SER A 135 1.39 -16.13 -18.11
N ALA A 136 0.55 -17.13 -17.98
CA ALA A 136 0.93 -18.54 -18.11
C ALA A 136 1.44 -18.91 -19.52
N ASP A 137 1.18 -18.08 -20.53
CA ASP A 137 1.67 -18.28 -21.90
C ASP A 137 3.18 -18.07 -22.05
N HIS A 138 3.81 -17.48 -21.04
CA HIS A 138 5.22 -17.11 -21.08
C HIS A 138 5.99 -17.74 -19.90
N SER A 139 7.30 -17.75 -20.05
CA SER A 139 8.25 -18.08 -18.98
C SER A 139 9.15 -16.87 -18.73
N TYR A 140 9.46 -16.61 -17.49
CA TYR A 140 10.17 -15.40 -17.08
C TYR A 140 11.42 -15.74 -16.30
N ARG A 141 12.45 -14.91 -16.48
CA ARG A 141 13.64 -14.87 -15.66
C ARG A 141 13.59 -13.63 -14.80
N ILE A 142 13.65 -13.80 -13.48
CA ILE A 142 13.75 -12.72 -12.50
C ILE A 142 15.17 -12.76 -11.97
N ARG A 143 15.89 -11.64 -12.09
CA ARG A 143 17.23 -11.45 -11.52
C ARG A 143 17.23 -10.24 -10.61
N GLY A 144 17.97 -10.32 -9.54
CA GLY A 144 18.07 -9.18 -8.63
C GLY A 144 19.07 -9.41 -7.51
N ASN A 145 19.01 -8.49 -6.56
CA ASN A 145 19.77 -8.56 -5.31
C ASN A 145 18.81 -8.27 -4.16
N ILE A 146 18.94 -8.96 -3.03
CA ILE A 146 18.12 -8.71 -1.84
C ILE A 146 18.39 -7.34 -1.21
N ASP A 147 19.54 -6.73 -1.54
CA ASP A 147 19.93 -5.36 -1.17
C ASP A 147 19.79 -5.05 0.33
N GLY A 148 20.16 -6.02 1.16
CA GLY A 148 20.10 -5.91 2.62
C GLY A 148 18.71 -6.04 3.22
N ALA A 149 17.71 -6.47 2.46
CA ALA A 149 16.38 -6.74 3.00
C ALA A 149 16.42 -7.83 4.06
N THR A 150 15.71 -7.62 5.16
CA THR A 150 15.51 -8.60 6.23
C THR A 150 14.70 -9.79 5.72
N TYR A 151 13.83 -9.54 4.75
CA TYR A 151 12.99 -10.56 4.11
C TYR A 151 12.68 -10.17 2.67
N THR A 152 12.74 -11.14 1.76
CA THR A 152 12.37 -10.98 0.36
C THR A 152 11.45 -12.11 -0.07
N SER A 153 10.35 -11.79 -0.76
CA SER A 153 9.45 -12.79 -1.32
C SER A 153 8.89 -12.41 -2.68
N PHE A 154 8.46 -13.44 -3.42
CA PHE A 154 7.79 -13.37 -4.71
C PHE A 154 6.47 -14.11 -4.62
N THR A 155 5.39 -13.43 -4.96
CA THR A 155 4.03 -13.97 -4.90
C THR A 155 3.40 -13.92 -6.28
N VAL A 156 2.90 -15.03 -6.77
CA VAL A 156 2.05 -15.08 -7.97
C VAL A 156 0.63 -14.69 -7.57
N GLU A 157 0.13 -13.63 -8.17
CA GLU A 157 -1.28 -13.25 -8.05
C GLU A 157 -2.10 -13.95 -9.12
N VAL A 158 -3.24 -14.51 -8.74
CA VAL A 158 -4.12 -15.23 -9.67
C VAL A 158 -5.47 -14.56 -9.80
N ALA A 159 -5.97 -14.50 -11.04
CA ALA A 159 -7.23 -13.86 -11.35
C ALA A 159 -8.43 -14.54 -10.65
N ARG A 160 -9.37 -13.71 -10.24
CA ARG A 160 -10.72 -14.13 -9.87
C ARG A 160 -11.72 -13.44 -10.77
N GLY A 161 -12.12 -14.13 -11.83
CA GLY A 161 -12.96 -13.54 -12.88
C GLY A 161 -12.16 -12.52 -13.73
N GLU A 162 -12.82 -11.49 -14.21
CA GLU A 162 -12.24 -10.49 -15.12
C GLU A 162 -11.44 -9.38 -14.41
N ALA A 163 -11.50 -9.31 -13.10
CA ALA A 163 -10.90 -8.23 -12.33
C ALA A 163 -10.05 -8.74 -11.18
N ALA A 164 -8.99 -8.05 -10.87
CA ALA A 164 -8.16 -8.10 -9.68
C ALA A 164 -7.69 -9.51 -9.21
N SER A 165 -6.61 -9.54 -8.44
CA SER A 165 -6.22 -10.74 -7.71
C SER A 165 -7.32 -11.16 -6.73
N GLY A 166 -7.77 -12.39 -6.86
CA GLY A 166 -8.78 -12.99 -5.98
C GLY A 166 -8.20 -13.86 -4.89
N LYS A 167 -6.95 -14.30 -5.06
CA LYS A 167 -6.20 -15.12 -4.11
C LYS A 167 -4.72 -15.17 -4.50
N LEU A 168 -3.90 -15.67 -3.59
CA LEU A 168 -2.51 -15.96 -3.85
C LEU A 168 -2.37 -17.28 -4.62
N GLY A 169 -1.47 -17.30 -5.58
CA GLY A 169 -0.92 -18.50 -6.20
C GLY A 169 0.28 -19.02 -5.40
N ALA A 170 1.35 -19.39 -6.11
CA ALA A 170 2.60 -19.78 -5.46
C ALA A 170 3.27 -18.57 -4.79
N VAL A 171 3.92 -18.85 -3.67
CA VAL A 171 4.75 -17.90 -2.94
C VAL A 171 6.08 -18.58 -2.65
N ILE A 172 7.18 -17.90 -2.91
CA ILE A 172 8.51 -18.29 -2.43
C ILE A 172 9.15 -17.11 -1.69
N ASN A 173 9.90 -17.40 -0.66
CA ASN A 173 10.63 -16.41 0.12
C ASN A 173 12.14 -16.74 0.19
N ASP A 174 12.93 -15.86 0.76
CA ASP A 174 14.40 -15.94 0.84
C ASP A 174 14.93 -17.15 1.65
N ARG A 175 14.06 -17.99 2.21
CA ARG A 175 14.42 -19.30 2.78
C ARG A 175 14.23 -20.45 1.77
N GLU A 176 13.58 -20.20 0.63
CA GLU A 176 13.13 -21.20 -0.32
C GLU A 176 13.82 -21.07 -1.69
N PHE A 177 14.70 -20.08 -1.86
CA PHE A 177 15.52 -19.93 -3.06
C PHE A 177 16.98 -19.60 -2.72
N ASP A 178 17.89 -20.04 -3.58
CA ASP A 178 19.32 -19.82 -3.41
C ASP A 178 19.67 -18.36 -3.67
N ILE A 179 20.44 -17.77 -2.77
CA ILE A 179 20.97 -16.41 -2.82
C ILE A 179 22.50 -16.54 -2.75
N ALA A 180 23.20 -15.88 -3.66
CA ALA A 180 24.65 -15.85 -3.65
C ALA A 180 25.20 -14.97 -2.50
N ASP A 181 26.49 -15.12 -2.19
CA ASP A 181 27.16 -14.40 -1.10
C ASP A 181 27.08 -12.87 -1.24
N ASP A 182 26.98 -12.37 -2.46
CA ASP A 182 26.82 -10.94 -2.77
C ASP A 182 25.36 -10.46 -2.70
N GLY A 183 24.44 -11.34 -2.31
CA GLY A 183 23.00 -11.07 -2.21
C GLY A 183 22.24 -11.21 -3.53
N SER A 184 22.91 -11.56 -4.63
CA SER A 184 22.27 -11.74 -5.94
C SER A 184 21.49 -13.06 -6.02
N PHE A 185 20.46 -13.07 -6.87
CA PHE A 185 19.62 -14.25 -7.13
C PHE A 185 19.11 -14.27 -8.56
N GLU A 186 18.76 -15.49 -9.03
CA GLU A 186 17.98 -15.72 -10.26
C GLU A 186 16.84 -16.69 -9.95
N ILE A 187 15.63 -16.37 -10.39
CA ILE A 187 14.43 -17.20 -10.25
C ILE A 187 13.78 -17.36 -11.63
N ILE A 188 13.40 -18.58 -11.99
CA ILE A 188 12.59 -18.84 -13.19
C ILE A 188 11.13 -18.95 -12.77
N ALA A 189 10.27 -18.12 -13.35
CA ALA A 189 8.82 -18.19 -13.17
C ALA A 189 8.17 -18.78 -14.43
N SER A 190 7.49 -19.92 -14.29
CA SER A 190 6.89 -20.65 -15.42
C SER A 190 5.87 -21.68 -14.94
N VAL A 191 4.96 -22.13 -15.83
CA VAL A 191 3.98 -23.18 -15.51
C VAL A 191 4.65 -24.51 -15.20
N LYS A 192 5.71 -24.86 -15.94
CA LYS A 192 6.46 -26.11 -15.75
C LYS A 192 7.90 -25.78 -15.35
N LYS A 193 8.42 -26.45 -14.32
CA LYS A 193 9.81 -26.28 -13.91
C LYS A 193 10.76 -26.66 -15.02
N PRO A 194 11.60 -25.75 -15.53
CA PRO A 194 12.61 -26.06 -16.54
C PRO A 194 13.68 -26.99 -15.95
N LYS A 195 14.23 -27.86 -16.79
CA LYS A 195 15.34 -28.72 -16.39
C LYS A 195 16.55 -27.85 -16.00
N GLY A 196 17.10 -28.07 -14.82
CA GLY A 196 18.27 -27.35 -14.32
C GLY A 196 17.98 -25.99 -13.68
N ALA A 197 16.72 -25.56 -13.60
CA ALA A 197 16.39 -24.37 -12.81
C ALA A 197 16.62 -24.63 -11.31
N ALA A 198 17.56 -23.90 -10.71
CA ALA A 198 17.83 -23.96 -9.28
C ALA A 198 16.61 -23.40 -8.53
N ASN A 199 16.24 -22.17 -8.78
CA ASN A 199 15.11 -21.50 -8.18
C ASN A 199 13.94 -21.44 -9.16
N TRP A 200 12.76 -21.83 -8.71
CA TRP A 200 11.57 -21.88 -9.57
C TRP A 200 10.34 -21.39 -8.82
N LEU A 201 9.64 -20.42 -9.41
CA LEU A 201 8.34 -19.92 -8.99
C LEU A 201 7.26 -20.47 -9.94
N PRO A 202 6.40 -21.40 -9.49
CA PRO A 202 5.38 -21.97 -10.36
C PRO A 202 4.29 -20.95 -10.68
N LEU A 203 4.03 -20.74 -11.98
CA LEU A 203 2.89 -19.95 -12.44
C LEU A 203 1.65 -20.84 -12.55
N ALA A 204 0.53 -20.35 -12.00
CA ALA A 204 -0.79 -20.92 -12.26
C ALA A 204 -1.25 -20.54 -13.68
N GLU A 205 -2.16 -21.33 -14.26
CA GLU A 205 -2.71 -21.07 -15.60
C GLU A 205 -3.44 -19.71 -15.69
N ASN A 206 -3.97 -19.23 -14.57
CA ASN A 206 -4.63 -17.93 -14.46
C ASN A 206 -3.78 -16.88 -13.72
N ALA A 207 -2.45 -17.02 -13.75
CA ALA A 207 -1.54 -16.01 -13.21
C ALA A 207 -1.70 -14.67 -13.94
N ILE A 208 -1.69 -13.57 -13.20
CA ILE A 208 -1.87 -12.21 -13.74
C ILE A 208 -0.71 -11.28 -13.43
N SER A 209 -0.07 -11.44 -12.27
CA SER A 209 1.12 -10.68 -11.91
C SER A 209 2.01 -11.44 -10.93
N ILE A 210 3.24 -10.93 -10.77
CA ILE A 210 4.14 -11.29 -9.69
C ILE A 210 4.38 -10.06 -8.85
N THR A 211 3.93 -10.12 -7.58
CA THR A 211 4.22 -9.10 -6.58
C THR A 211 5.45 -9.47 -5.79
N THR A 212 6.38 -8.54 -5.61
CA THR A 212 7.56 -8.73 -4.77
C THR A 212 7.43 -7.95 -3.48
N ARG A 213 8.03 -8.45 -2.41
CA ARG A 213 8.05 -7.80 -1.09
C ARG A 213 9.46 -7.83 -0.53
N HIS A 214 9.96 -6.65 -0.15
CA HIS A 214 11.28 -6.47 0.44
C HIS A 214 11.12 -5.69 1.74
N TYR A 215 11.24 -6.37 2.88
CA TYR A 215 11.07 -5.78 4.21
C TYR A 215 12.41 -5.44 4.83
N TYR A 216 12.47 -4.31 5.50
CA TYR A 216 13.65 -3.81 6.19
C TYR A 216 13.32 -3.52 7.65
N GLU A 217 14.19 -3.96 8.54
CA GLU A 217 14.06 -3.67 9.96
C GLU A 217 15.19 -2.75 10.38
N THR A 218 15.04 -1.47 10.06
CA THR A 218 16.03 -0.42 10.23
C THR A 218 15.46 0.74 11.03
N VAL A 219 16.34 1.60 11.57
CA VAL A 219 15.94 2.78 12.36
C VAL A 219 15.19 3.83 11.53
N ASP A 220 15.41 3.87 10.23
CA ASP A 220 14.70 4.72 9.29
C ASP A 220 13.74 3.89 8.43
N ASN A 221 12.54 4.41 8.18
CA ASN A 221 11.58 3.75 7.30
C ASN A 221 12.13 3.72 5.87
N VAL A 222 12.38 2.54 5.33
CA VAL A 222 13.01 2.38 4.01
C VAL A 222 12.23 3.04 2.87
N SER A 223 10.90 3.04 2.95
CA SER A 223 10.06 3.67 1.93
C SER A 223 10.12 5.20 1.93
N ALA A 224 10.63 5.82 3.01
CA ALA A 224 10.85 7.27 3.06
C ALA A 224 12.03 7.72 2.18
N ASP A 225 12.97 6.82 1.89
CA ASP A 225 14.05 7.10 0.95
C ASP A 225 13.54 6.95 -0.49
N ARG A 226 13.33 8.09 -1.16
CA ARG A 226 12.88 8.13 -2.55
C ARG A 226 13.92 7.62 -3.56
N LEU A 227 15.18 7.53 -3.16
CA LEU A 227 16.28 7.03 -4.00
C LEU A 227 16.49 5.53 -3.83
N LYS A 228 15.91 4.92 -2.79
CA LYS A 228 16.04 3.49 -2.55
C LYS A 228 15.25 2.71 -3.61
N HIS A 229 15.97 1.94 -4.38
CA HIS A 229 15.44 1.01 -5.38
C HIS A 229 16.07 -0.36 -5.15
N ILE A 230 15.27 -1.41 -5.22
CA ILE A 230 15.78 -2.78 -5.21
C ILE A 230 16.28 -3.10 -6.61
N PRO A 231 17.53 -3.56 -6.77
CA PRO A 231 18.02 -4.02 -8.05
C PRO A 231 17.28 -5.31 -8.46
N ILE A 232 16.24 -5.16 -9.27
CA ILE A 232 15.38 -6.28 -9.72
C ILE A 232 14.97 -6.08 -11.17
N LEU A 233 15.03 -7.16 -11.93
CA LEU A 233 14.66 -7.21 -13.34
C LEU A 233 13.82 -8.47 -13.62
N ILE A 234 12.81 -8.34 -14.45
CA ILE A 234 12.04 -9.46 -14.99
C ILE A 234 12.10 -9.41 -16.52
N GLU A 235 12.37 -10.54 -17.13
CA GLU A 235 12.49 -10.69 -18.59
C GLU A 235 11.69 -11.91 -19.04
N ASN A 236 10.99 -11.80 -20.17
CA ASN A 236 10.44 -12.96 -20.85
C ASN A 236 11.62 -13.77 -21.45
N ILE A 237 11.71 -15.06 -21.13
CA ILE A 237 12.79 -15.91 -21.62
C ILE A 237 12.65 -16.14 -23.15
N ASN A 238 11.43 -16.17 -23.65
CA ASN A 238 11.14 -16.27 -25.05
C ASN A 238 11.03 -14.85 -25.63
N ASP A 239 11.88 -14.51 -26.58
CA ASP A 239 11.82 -13.21 -27.24
C ASP A 239 10.41 -12.98 -27.84
N PRO A 240 9.63 -12.04 -27.34
CA PRO A 240 8.29 -11.77 -27.85
C PRO A 240 8.30 -10.96 -29.16
N GLY A 241 9.46 -10.58 -29.65
CA GLY A 241 9.61 -9.65 -30.76
C GLY A 241 9.14 -8.22 -30.44
N PRO A 242 8.94 -7.34 -31.42
CA PRO A 242 8.44 -5.98 -31.22
C PRO A 242 6.99 -5.98 -30.73
N ALA A 243 6.62 -4.94 -29.94
CA ALA A 243 5.25 -4.77 -29.49
C ALA A 243 4.29 -4.62 -30.68
N PRO A 244 3.14 -5.31 -30.70
CA PRO A 244 2.14 -5.10 -31.75
C PRO A 244 1.58 -3.68 -31.67
N ARG A 245 1.04 -3.19 -32.77
CA ARG A 245 0.28 -1.95 -32.77
C ARG A 245 -0.98 -2.12 -31.92
N LEU A 246 -1.25 -1.12 -31.07
CA LEU A 246 -2.45 -1.13 -30.22
C LEU A 246 -3.71 -1.14 -31.10
N SER A 247 -4.65 -2.03 -30.79
CA SER A 247 -5.98 -2.10 -31.40
C SER A 247 -7.05 -1.47 -30.51
N GLU A 248 -8.23 -1.21 -31.08
CA GLU A 248 -9.42 -0.77 -30.35
C GLU A 248 -9.83 -1.78 -29.25
N ASP A 249 -9.82 -3.06 -29.57
CA ASP A 249 -10.20 -4.12 -28.62
C ASP A 249 -9.16 -4.24 -27.48
N ASP A 250 -7.87 -4.09 -27.78
CA ASP A 250 -6.82 -4.09 -26.75
C ASP A 250 -7.01 -2.96 -25.75
N ILE A 251 -7.21 -1.74 -26.24
CA ILE A 251 -7.39 -0.57 -25.35
C ILE A 251 -8.70 -0.65 -24.59
N ALA A 252 -9.78 -1.10 -25.22
CA ALA A 252 -11.06 -1.32 -24.55
C ALA A 252 -10.91 -2.33 -23.40
N GLY A 253 -10.28 -3.47 -23.65
CA GLY A 253 -10.04 -4.49 -22.64
C GLY A 253 -9.17 -4.00 -21.47
N ARG A 254 -8.15 -3.16 -21.75
CA ARG A 254 -7.31 -2.55 -20.70
C ARG A 254 -8.10 -1.57 -19.84
N ILE A 255 -8.90 -0.70 -20.46
CA ILE A 255 -9.76 0.26 -19.73
C ILE A 255 -10.81 -0.47 -18.87
N MET A 256 -11.43 -1.51 -19.42
CA MET A 256 -12.40 -2.32 -18.65
C MET A 256 -11.76 -2.97 -17.42
N ARG A 257 -10.54 -3.51 -17.54
CA ARG A 257 -9.81 -4.04 -16.36
C ARG A 257 -9.52 -2.97 -15.32
N VAL A 258 -9.12 -1.77 -15.73
CA VAL A 258 -8.95 -0.62 -14.82
C VAL A 258 -10.25 -0.32 -14.08
N ALA A 259 -11.38 -0.23 -14.81
CA ALA A 259 -12.68 0.08 -14.22
C ALA A 259 -13.16 -1.01 -13.25
N HIS A 260 -13.04 -2.28 -13.63
CA HIS A 260 -13.42 -3.40 -12.79
C HIS A 260 -12.57 -3.47 -11.51
N TRP A 261 -11.25 -3.29 -11.64
CA TRP A 261 -10.34 -3.29 -10.50
C TRP A 261 -10.66 -2.14 -9.54
N LEU A 262 -10.88 -0.94 -10.06
CA LEU A 262 -11.27 0.22 -9.26
C LEU A 262 -12.58 -0.04 -8.52
N ASN A 263 -13.59 -0.57 -9.20
CA ASN A 263 -14.89 -0.88 -8.60
C ASN A 263 -14.78 -1.94 -7.50
N ALA A 264 -13.91 -2.93 -7.67
CA ALA A 264 -13.72 -4.01 -6.71
C ALA A 264 -12.86 -3.60 -5.49
N THR A 265 -11.91 -2.65 -5.68
CA THR A 265 -10.94 -2.27 -4.65
C THR A 265 -11.43 -1.11 -3.78
N VAL A 266 -12.22 -0.18 -4.33
CA VAL A 266 -12.81 0.93 -3.58
C VAL A 266 -14.15 0.49 -2.99
N PHE A 267 -14.14 0.14 -1.71
CA PHE A 267 -15.32 -0.31 -0.97
C PHE A 267 -15.30 0.23 0.46
N ALA A 268 -16.48 0.47 1.02
CA ALA A 268 -16.61 0.93 2.40
C ALA A 268 -16.14 -0.15 3.39
N PRO A 269 -15.48 0.24 4.50
CA PRO A 269 -15.02 -0.71 5.54
C PRO A 269 -16.13 -1.63 6.06
N SER A 270 -17.36 -1.14 6.13
CA SER A 270 -18.55 -1.91 6.54
C SER A 270 -18.89 -3.08 5.61
N HIS A 271 -18.46 -3.04 4.35
CA HIS A 271 -18.66 -4.11 3.37
C HIS A 271 -17.51 -5.13 3.34
N MET A 272 -16.44 -4.86 4.08
CA MET A 272 -15.33 -5.78 4.18
C MET A 272 -15.75 -7.01 5.01
N ARG A 273 -15.66 -8.21 4.44
CA ARG A 273 -15.65 -9.43 5.25
C ARG A 273 -14.35 -9.44 6.02
N SER A 274 -14.41 -8.96 7.25
CA SER A 274 -13.21 -8.83 8.09
C SER A 274 -12.61 -10.20 8.37
N PRO A 275 -11.36 -10.44 8.04
CA PRO A 275 -10.62 -11.59 8.52
C PRO A 275 -10.64 -11.63 10.05
N HIS A 276 -10.38 -12.80 10.65
CA HIS A 276 -10.42 -12.96 12.11
C HIS A 276 -9.41 -12.07 12.85
N TRP A 277 -8.32 -11.68 12.19
CA TRP A 277 -7.29 -10.79 12.75
C TRP A 277 -7.69 -9.29 12.76
N VAL A 278 -8.84 -8.95 12.21
CA VAL A 278 -9.44 -7.61 12.30
C VAL A 278 -10.39 -7.58 13.50
N SER A 279 -10.07 -6.78 14.50
CA SER A 279 -10.95 -6.61 15.65
C SER A 279 -12.26 -5.93 15.26
N ARG A 280 -13.34 -6.40 15.86
CA ARG A 280 -14.67 -5.76 15.76
C ARG A 280 -14.92 -4.73 16.86
N VAL A 281 -14.05 -4.70 17.86
CA VAL A 281 -14.10 -3.76 18.98
C VAL A 281 -13.02 -2.72 18.74
N LYS A 282 -13.39 -1.46 18.78
CA LYS A 282 -12.45 -0.34 18.66
C LYS A 282 -11.50 -0.31 19.85
N ASN A 283 -10.28 0.11 19.63
CA ASN A 283 -9.23 0.22 20.64
C ASN A 283 -8.82 -1.13 21.27
N GLU A 284 -9.24 -2.27 20.73
CA GLU A 284 -8.89 -3.60 21.22
C GLU A 284 -8.44 -4.50 20.06
N PHE A 285 -7.46 -5.36 20.28
CA PHE A 285 -7.07 -6.35 19.28
C PHE A 285 -7.86 -7.66 19.46
N ALA A 286 -8.17 -8.30 18.34
CA ALA A 286 -8.65 -9.70 18.37
C ALA A 286 -7.51 -10.62 18.83
N PRO A 287 -7.83 -11.80 19.40
CA PRO A 287 -6.82 -12.80 19.75
C PRO A 287 -5.94 -13.15 18.55
N LEU A 288 -4.63 -13.10 18.74
CA LEU A 288 -3.65 -13.37 17.70
C LEU A 288 -3.61 -14.86 17.38
N LYS A 289 -3.51 -15.19 16.10
CA LYS A 289 -3.44 -16.56 15.64
C LYS A 289 -2.54 -16.66 14.41
N VAL A 290 -1.59 -17.56 14.46
CA VAL A 290 -0.78 -17.95 13.29
C VAL A 290 -1.57 -18.94 12.47
N ASP A 291 -1.96 -18.57 11.25
CA ASP A 291 -2.69 -19.45 10.34
C ASP A 291 -2.53 -19.05 8.87
N ASP A 292 -3.11 -19.85 7.98
CA ASP A 292 -3.07 -19.68 6.53
C ASP A 292 -4.21 -18.79 5.97
N SER A 293 -4.93 -18.03 6.80
CA SER A 293 -6.12 -17.27 6.40
C SER A 293 -5.85 -16.25 5.28
N ASN A 294 -4.62 -15.77 5.17
CA ASN A 294 -4.22 -14.79 4.16
C ASN A 294 -4.20 -15.34 2.73
N GLN A 295 -4.14 -16.65 2.53
CA GLN A 295 -4.08 -17.28 1.19
C GLN A 295 -5.31 -16.99 0.33
N SER A 296 -6.44 -16.66 0.94
CA SER A 296 -7.69 -16.32 0.24
C SER A 296 -7.83 -14.82 -0.04
N ILE A 297 -6.85 -14.00 0.31
CA ILE A 297 -6.87 -12.55 0.17
C ILE A 297 -5.84 -12.16 -0.89
N GLY A 298 -6.27 -11.63 -2.03
CA GLY A 298 -5.37 -11.12 -3.05
C GLY A 298 -4.50 -9.99 -2.51
N TYR A 299 -3.26 -9.95 -2.95
CA TYR A 299 -2.22 -9.00 -2.50
C TYR A 299 -1.85 -9.08 -1.00
N ALA A 300 -2.39 -10.01 -0.22
CA ALA A 300 -1.91 -10.27 1.13
C ALA A 300 -0.54 -10.97 1.12
N ALA A 301 0.19 -10.91 2.22
CA ALA A 301 1.42 -11.70 2.36
C ALA A 301 1.09 -13.02 3.09
N LYS A 302 1.36 -14.16 2.44
CA LYS A 302 1.14 -15.50 3.01
C LYS A 302 1.87 -15.68 4.34
N ASP A 303 3.10 -15.17 4.39
CA ASP A 303 4.03 -15.38 5.51
C ASP A 303 3.82 -14.40 6.68
N ASN A 304 2.83 -13.53 6.58
CA ASN A 304 2.49 -12.59 7.66
C ASN A 304 1.35 -13.12 8.52
N THR A 305 1.52 -12.98 9.83
CA THR A 305 0.43 -12.94 10.78
C THR A 305 0.08 -11.47 11.03
N TYR A 306 -1.20 -11.14 10.96
CA TYR A 306 -1.69 -9.79 11.12
C TYR A 306 -2.49 -9.62 12.40
N ALA A 307 -2.48 -8.39 12.93
CA ALA A 307 -3.44 -7.89 13.91
C ALA A 307 -3.86 -6.48 13.51
N MET A 308 -5.15 -6.21 13.51
CA MET A 308 -5.67 -4.89 13.15
C MET A 308 -6.80 -4.49 14.08
N THR A 309 -6.78 -3.25 14.54
CA THR A 309 -7.89 -2.63 15.24
C THR A 309 -8.14 -1.23 14.72
N TRP A 310 -9.38 -0.77 14.85
CA TRP A 310 -9.76 0.61 14.62
C TRP A 310 -9.56 1.39 15.90
N PHE A 311 -8.77 2.46 15.88
CA PHE A 311 -8.73 3.36 17.01
C PHE A 311 -9.82 4.43 16.92
N ASP A 312 -10.33 4.85 18.08
CA ASP A 312 -11.28 5.96 18.24
C ASP A 312 -10.87 6.71 19.50
N LEU A 313 -10.22 7.86 19.35
CA LEU A 313 -9.62 8.63 20.43
C LEU A 313 -10.22 10.03 20.49
N ALA A 314 -10.72 10.42 21.67
CA ALA A 314 -11.05 11.80 21.93
C ALA A 314 -9.77 12.66 21.98
N PRO A 315 -9.86 14.01 21.83
CA PRO A 315 -8.69 14.89 21.77
C PRO A 315 -7.75 14.82 23.01
N ASP A 316 -8.28 14.40 24.16
CA ASP A 316 -7.57 14.26 25.44
C ASP A 316 -7.28 12.80 25.82
N GLU A 317 -7.41 11.87 24.88
CA GLU A 317 -7.19 10.44 25.09
C GLU A 317 -5.93 9.94 24.40
N ALA A 318 -5.39 8.87 24.96
CA ALA A 318 -4.32 8.06 24.38
C ALA A 318 -4.65 6.59 24.55
N LEU A 319 -4.22 5.77 23.57
CA LEU A 319 -4.31 4.33 23.67
C LEU A 319 -2.91 3.76 23.93
N ILE A 320 -2.77 3.06 25.05
CA ILE A 320 -1.58 2.30 25.37
C ILE A 320 -1.74 0.90 24.77
N ILE A 321 -0.70 0.42 24.10
CA ILE A 321 -0.61 -0.93 23.56
C ILE A 321 0.56 -1.62 24.25
N ARG A 322 0.31 -2.72 24.95
CA ARG A 322 1.34 -3.55 25.59
C ARG A 322 1.42 -4.89 24.88
N GLY A 323 2.62 -5.34 24.63
CA GLY A 323 2.87 -6.62 24.01
C GLY A 323 4.33 -7.03 24.12
N ARG A 324 4.62 -8.16 23.51
CA ARG A 324 5.98 -8.67 23.36
C ARG A 324 6.24 -9.01 21.91
N TRP A 325 7.41 -8.63 21.40
CA TRP A 325 7.80 -9.03 20.06
C TRP A 325 7.96 -10.56 19.98
N PRO A 326 7.22 -11.22 19.07
CA PRO A 326 7.40 -12.65 18.89
C PRO A 326 8.75 -12.96 18.25
N LYS A 327 9.20 -14.20 18.35
CA LYS A 327 10.27 -14.67 17.50
C LYS A 327 9.76 -14.75 16.08
N CYS A 328 10.22 -13.86 15.21
CA CYS A 328 9.78 -13.75 13.83
C CYS A 328 10.87 -13.08 12.97
N ARG A 329 10.69 -13.11 11.67
CA ARG A 329 11.65 -12.51 10.72
C ARG A 329 11.61 -10.99 10.74
N PHE A 330 10.40 -10.41 10.79
CA PHE A 330 10.14 -8.97 10.80
C PHE A 330 8.88 -8.69 11.62
N ALA A 331 8.85 -7.55 12.32
CA ALA A 331 7.63 -7.08 12.97
C ALA A 331 7.55 -5.56 12.98
N ASN A 332 6.34 -5.04 12.82
CA ASN A 332 6.06 -3.61 13.03
C ASN A 332 4.61 -3.34 13.43
N VAL A 333 4.40 -2.13 13.95
CA VAL A 333 3.10 -1.51 14.20
C VAL A 333 3.04 -0.23 13.37
N VAL A 334 1.95 -0.02 12.63
CA VAL A 334 1.79 1.09 11.69
C VAL A 334 0.43 1.75 11.88
N LEU A 335 0.38 3.07 11.95
CA LEU A 335 -0.86 3.83 11.90
C LEU A 335 -1.25 4.14 10.45
N GLN A 336 -2.54 3.98 10.17
CA GLN A 336 -3.13 4.23 8.87
C GLN A 336 -4.42 5.04 9.03
N ASN A 337 -4.83 5.74 7.99
CA ASN A 337 -6.14 6.36 7.94
C ASN A 337 -7.25 5.29 7.78
N MET A 338 -8.50 5.70 7.79
CA MET A 338 -9.62 4.76 7.69
C MET A 338 -9.75 4.06 6.32
N PHE A 339 -8.95 4.44 5.34
CA PHE A 339 -8.83 3.79 4.03
C PHE A 339 -7.64 2.83 3.96
N MET A 340 -7.03 2.49 5.12
CA MET A 340 -5.85 1.63 5.23
C MET A 340 -4.65 2.17 4.43
N GLN A 341 -4.49 3.48 4.36
CA GLN A 341 -3.29 4.13 3.83
C GLN A 341 -2.45 4.64 5.01
N THR A 342 -1.14 4.37 4.98
CA THR A 342 -0.23 4.87 6.03
C THR A 342 -0.32 6.38 6.18
N LEU A 343 -0.19 6.87 7.41
CA LEU A 343 -0.05 8.29 7.68
C LEU A 343 1.30 8.81 7.15
N ASP A 344 1.68 10.05 7.46
CA ASP A 344 2.94 10.64 6.98
C ASP A 344 4.16 10.07 7.69
N TYR A 345 4.76 9.02 7.13
CA TYR A 345 5.97 8.42 7.69
C TYR A 345 7.28 9.13 7.31
N ILE A 346 7.21 10.24 6.56
CA ILE A 346 8.39 11.09 6.28
C ILE A 346 8.59 12.09 7.41
N GLY A 347 7.51 12.78 7.80
CA GLY A 347 7.54 13.88 8.74
C GLY A 347 7.17 13.49 10.17
N ARG A 348 6.57 12.32 10.40
CA ARG A 348 5.94 11.92 11.66
C ARG A 348 6.32 10.52 12.08
N ASN A 349 6.23 10.25 13.36
CA ASN A 349 6.42 8.92 13.93
C ASN A 349 5.09 8.16 13.93
N ILE A 350 4.75 7.50 12.81
CA ILE A 350 3.48 6.78 12.64
C ILE A 350 3.66 5.26 12.62
N SER A 351 4.90 4.80 12.73
CA SER A 351 5.22 3.37 12.72
C SER A 351 6.44 3.09 13.59
N LEU A 352 6.45 1.89 14.15
CA LEU A 352 7.59 1.37 14.89
C LEU A 352 7.82 -0.09 14.49
N ASN A 353 9.01 -0.41 13.97
CA ASN A 353 9.53 -1.76 13.86
C ASN A 353 10.43 -2.09 15.07
N ARG A 354 10.95 -3.31 15.16
CA ARG A 354 11.76 -3.74 16.31
C ARG A 354 13.07 -2.96 16.47
N ALA A 355 13.64 -2.45 15.37
CA ALA A 355 14.86 -1.63 15.43
C ALA A 355 14.59 -0.18 15.92
N GLN A 356 13.33 0.26 15.87
CA GLN A 356 12.89 1.59 16.26
C GLN A 356 12.29 1.61 17.67
N ALA A 357 11.62 0.51 18.06
CA ALA A 357 10.92 0.43 19.33
C ALA A 357 11.88 0.23 20.51
N VAL A 358 11.63 0.95 21.60
CA VAL A 358 12.26 0.71 22.89
C VAL A 358 11.53 -0.46 23.58
N THR A 359 12.29 -1.45 24.03
CA THR A 359 11.79 -2.64 24.73
C THR A 359 12.56 -2.86 26.02
N ASP A 360 11.98 -3.63 26.94
CA ASP A 360 12.74 -4.20 28.05
C ASP A 360 13.64 -5.38 27.62
N ASP A 361 14.40 -5.93 28.56
CA ASP A 361 15.32 -7.06 28.33
C ASP A 361 14.63 -8.34 27.86
N ASP A 362 13.33 -8.49 28.15
CA ASP A 362 12.49 -9.62 27.75
C ASP A 362 11.81 -9.40 26.37
N GLY A 363 11.97 -8.21 25.78
CA GLY A 363 11.37 -7.81 24.51
C GLY A 363 9.93 -7.34 24.63
N ASN A 364 9.44 -7.02 25.84
CA ASN A 364 8.15 -6.38 26.02
C ASN A 364 8.23 -4.91 25.63
N PHE A 365 7.15 -4.42 25.05
CA PHE A 365 7.02 -3.01 24.67
C PHE A 365 5.73 -2.40 25.23
N GLU A 366 5.78 -1.10 25.46
CA GLU A 366 4.61 -0.24 25.62
C GLU A 366 4.66 0.81 24.51
N MET A 367 3.61 0.89 23.69
CA MET A 367 3.45 1.90 22.63
C MET A 367 2.28 2.81 23.00
N ILE A 368 2.40 4.09 22.67
CA ILE A 368 1.38 5.09 22.99
C ILE A 368 0.88 5.71 21.69
N VAL A 369 -0.38 5.46 21.36
CA VAL A 369 -1.06 6.09 20.21
C VAL A 369 -1.78 7.33 20.72
N ALA A 370 -1.38 8.52 20.30
CA ALA A 370 -1.94 9.77 20.80
C ALA A 370 -1.79 10.92 19.79
N HIS A 371 -2.64 11.95 19.95
CA HIS A 371 -2.62 13.15 19.10
C HIS A 371 -1.44 14.09 19.39
N GLN A 372 -0.86 13.98 20.57
CA GLN A 372 0.26 14.79 21.04
C GLN A 372 1.29 13.90 21.72
N ASN A 373 2.56 14.27 21.57
CA ASN A 373 3.64 13.54 22.22
C ASN A 373 3.55 13.68 23.75
N PRO A 374 3.35 12.57 24.49
CA PRO A 374 3.29 12.59 25.96
C PRO A 374 4.68 12.70 26.61
N GLY A 375 5.76 12.85 25.84
CA GLY A 375 7.14 12.84 26.35
C GLY A 375 7.67 11.45 26.69
N ARG A 376 7.03 10.40 26.18
CA ARG A 376 7.37 8.99 26.43
C ARG A 376 7.95 8.35 25.17
N ASP A 377 8.73 7.28 25.36
CA ASP A 377 9.20 6.44 24.25
C ASP A 377 8.04 5.75 23.52
N ASN A 378 8.29 5.28 22.31
CA ASN A 378 7.33 4.54 21.49
C ASN A 378 5.99 5.27 21.24
N TRP A 379 5.99 6.60 21.21
CA TRP A 379 4.81 7.36 20.85
C TRP A 379 4.58 7.25 19.32
N LEU A 380 3.33 6.99 18.95
CA LEU A 380 2.81 6.97 17.58
C LEU A 380 1.84 8.13 17.37
N ASP A 381 2.13 8.98 16.39
CA ASP A 381 1.40 10.22 16.09
C ASP A 381 0.19 9.92 15.20
N THR A 382 -1.01 10.19 15.70
CA THR A 382 -2.27 10.04 14.94
C THR A 382 -2.51 11.16 13.94
N GLU A 383 -1.64 12.18 13.87
CA GLU A 383 -1.83 13.42 13.09
C GLU A 383 -3.13 14.17 13.48
N GLY A 384 -3.58 14.00 14.72
CA GLY A 384 -4.82 14.59 15.22
C GLY A 384 -6.11 13.90 14.74
N ARG A 385 -6.00 12.73 14.10
CA ARG A 385 -7.16 11.95 13.65
C ARG A 385 -7.85 11.28 14.81
N ARG A 386 -9.13 11.50 14.94
CA ARG A 386 -9.97 10.78 15.91
C ARG A 386 -10.05 9.29 15.59
N HIS A 387 -10.13 8.95 14.30
CA HIS A 387 -10.31 7.58 13.82
C HIS A 387 -9.18 7.18 12.86
N GLY A 388 -8.81 5.92 12.90
CA GLY A 388 -7.86 5.33 11.99
C GLY A 388 -7.63 3.87 12.33
N VAL A 389 -6.59 3.31 11.77
CA VAL A 389 -6.23 1.90 11.90
C VAL A 389 -4.88 1.77 12.58
N ILE A 390 -4.77 0.81 13.49
CA ILE A 390 -3.50 0.29 14.00
C ILE A 390 -3.30 -1.07 13.35
N PHE A 391 -2.26 -1.21 12.55
CA PHE A 391 -1.98 -2.42 11.80
C PHE A 391 -0.63 -3.01 12.19
N CYS A 392 -0.67 -4.19 12.83
CA CYS A 392 0.51 -4.94 13.24
C CYS A 392 0.81 -6.05 12.23
N ARG A 393 2.10 -6.26 11.95
CA ARG A 393 2.60 -7.33 11.10
C ARG A 393 3.66 -8.12 11.84
N PHE A 394 3.55 -9.44 11.78
CA PHE A 394 4.52 -10.39 12.33
C PHE A 394 4.82 -11.42 11.24
N GLN A 395 6.03 -11.43 10.72
CA GLN A 395 6.38 -12.21 9.55
C GLN A 395 7.18 -13.47 9.90
N LEU A 396 6.78 -14.63 9.37
CA LEU A 396 7.40 -15.93 9.65
C LEU A 396 7.53 -16.17 11.16
N VAL A 397 6.42 -16.07 11.86
CA VAL A 397 6.36 -16.26 13.32
C VAL A 397 6.74 -17.69 13.68
N GLU A 398 7.63 -17.84 14.68
CA GLU A 398 8.04 -19.11 15.26
C GLU A 398 7.48 -19.21 16.68
N GLY A 399 6.64 -20.23 16.90
CA GLY A 399 6.00 -20.46 18.21
C GLY A 399 4.72 -19.66 18.43
N ASP A 400 4.37 -19.44 19.69
CA ASP A 400 3.12 -18.79 20.08
C ASP A 400 3.22 -17.27 20.04
N LEU A 401 2.13 -16.63 19.60
CA LEU A 401 1.94 -15.20 19.70
C LEU A 401 1.24 -14.86 21.02
N GLN A 402 1.80 -13.91 21.76
CA GLN A 402 1.12 -13.33 22.91
C GLN A 402 0.07 -12.32 22.45
N SER A 403 -0.99 -12.12 23.24
CA SER A 403 -1.97 -11.08 23.01
C SER A 403 -1.34 -9.69 23.02
N LEU A 404 -1.98 -8.77 22.32
CA LEU A 404 -1.71 -7.33 22.44
C LEU A 404 -2.78 -6.76 23.37
N ASP A 405 -2.37 -6.30 24.55
CA ASP A 405 -3.25 -5.70 25.53
C ASP A 405 -3.35 -4.20 25.28
N THR A 406 -4.53 -3.65 25.46
CA THR A 406 -4.78 -2.23 25.22
C THR A 406 -5.45 -1.56 26.41
N GLU A 407 -5.14 -0.29 26.63
CA GLU A 407 -5.73 0.52 27.70
C GLU A 407 -5.98 1.94 27.17
N LEU A 408 -7.24 2.39 27.21
CA LEU A 408 -7.61 3.75 26.88
C LEU A 408 -7.46 4.61 28.13
N VAL A 409 -6.64 5.66 28.05
CA VAL A 409 -6.31 6.53 29.17
C VAL A 409 -6.47 8.00 28.81
N LYS A 410 -6.51 8.87 29.81
CA LYS A 410 -6.38 10.31 29.55
C LYS A 410 -4.93 10.67 29.31
N LEU A 411 -4.65 11.46 28.28
CA LEU A 411 -3.31 11.90 27.92
C LEU A 411 -2.59 12.57 29.13
N SER A 412 -3.33 13.31 29.92
CA SER A 412 -2.79 13.95 31.12
C SER A 412 -2.27 12.99 32.19
N SER A 413 -2.67 11.73 32.17
CA SER A 413 -2.16 10.70 33.10
C SER A 413 -0.80 10.15 32.70
N LEU A 414 -0.31 10.50 31.52
CA LEU A 414 0.98 10.05 30.99
C LEU A 414 2.11 11.06 31.17
N ALA A 415 1.77 12.28 31.59
CA ALA A 415 2.71 13.40 31.83
C ALA A 415 3.60 13.21 33.05
#